data_81d46f6f7972ff5cd1a41282b7059eb9
#
_entry.id   81d46f6f7972ff5cd1a41282b7059eb9
#
_cell.length_a   1.000
_cell.length_b   1.000
_cell.length_c   1.000
_cell.angle_alpha   90.00
_cell.angle_beta   90.00
_cell.angle_gamma   90.00
#
_symmetry.space_group_name_H-M   'P 1'
#
loop_
_entity.id
_entity.type
_entity.pdbx_description
1 polymer ?
#
loop_
_entity_poly.entity_id
_entity_poly.type
_entity_poly.pdbx_seq_one_letter_code
_entity_poly.pdbx_strand_id
1 'polypeptide(L)'
;MSNTNNENRTLKKAKKARVIPGFGLTMGVTVTMLSLIVLIPLASVFAYALKLSPNEFLTLISKETVRNAFITSIGSSFIAALINVVFGLIIAWVLVKYEFPGKRLMDGMIELPFALPTAVAGITLSKMYAEDGMIGRYFTHFGIKISYTRIGLLIALVFIGIPFIVRAVQPVLEKMDDQYEEAAYMLGATPTRTFFKVILPELRPALLTGFGLAFARGIGEYGSVIYISGNSAKEHTQMISYVIMQKLNYIDYKSATAIALVMLIISFVMLFVINIIQVRQARRVNAQ
;
A
#
# COMPACT_ATOMS: atom_id res chain seq x y z
N MET A 1 -4.64 72.39 -3.71
CA MET A 1 -5.00 71.48 -2.61
C MET A 1 -6.38 70.92 -2.88
N SER A 2 -6.53 69.69 -3.17
CA SER A 2 -7.74 68.89 -3.39
C SER A 2 -7.58 67.98 -4.60
N ASN A 3 -7.21 66.74 -4.41
CA ASN A 3 -7.67 65.60 -5.21
C ASN A 3 -6.79 64.32 -4.98
N THR A 4 -6.42 64.02 -3.74
CA THR A 4 -5.70 62.77 -3.46
C THR A 4 -6.53 61.74 -2.66
N ASN A 5 -7.85 61.91 -2.56
CA ASN A 5 -8.70 61.08 -1.69
C ASN A 5 -9.64 60.10 -2.41
N ASN A 6 -9.52 59.94 -3.75
CA ASN A 6 -10.47 59.08 -4.49
C ASN A 6 -9.88 57.84 -5.17
N GLU A 7 -8.57 57.59 -5.09
CA GLU A 7 -7.95 56.38 -5.68
C GLU A 7 -7.92 55.15 -4.77
N ASN A 8 -8.25 55.29 -3.50
CA ASN A 8 -8.14 54.20 -2.51
C ASN A 8 -9.45 53.39 -2.30
N ARG A 9 -10.47 53.57 -3.12
CA ARG A 9 -11.78 52.90 -2.94
C ARG A 9 -12.16 51.83 -3.95
N THR A 10 -11.32 51.44 -4.90
CA THR A 10 -11.69 50.44 -5.95
C THR A 10 -10.78 49.21 -6.04
N LEU A 11 -10.02 48.88 -4.99
CA LEU A 11 -9.52 47.52 -4.86
C LEU A 11 -10.61 46.61 -4.26
N LYS A 12 -11.77 46.53 -4.93
CA LYS A 12 -12.67 45.39 -4.79
C LYS A 12 -11.86 44.14 -5.14
N LYS A 13 -11.61 43.27 -4.14
CA LYS A 13 -11.09 41.92 -4.33
C LYS A 13 -11.77 41.34 -5.55
N ALA A 14 -11.07 41.28 -6.67
CA ALA A 14 -11.51 40.54 -7.85
C ALA A 14 -11.75 39.10 -7.36
N LYS A 15 -13.01 38.68 -7.31
CA LYS A 15 -13.36 37.28 -7.10
C LYS A 15 -12.60 36.52 -8.17
N LYS A 16 -11.57 35.73 -7.78
CA LYS A 16 -10.87 34.82 -8.70
C LYS A 16 -11.95 34.11 -9.51
N ALA A 17 -12.06 34.44 -10.78
CA ALA A 17 -12.99 33.78 -11.68
C ALA A 17 -12.69 32.27 -11.57
N ARG A 18 -13.69 31.49 -11.21
CA ARG A 18 -13.55 30.03 -11.15
C ARG A 18 -13.27 29.57 -12.58
N VAL A 19 -12.07 29.04 -12.80
CA VAL A 19 -11.56 28.61 -14.12
C VAL A 19 -12.44 27.54 -14.77
N ILE A 20 -13.21 26.78 -13.95
CA ILE A 20 -14.07 25.69 -14.41
C ILE A 20 -15.53 26.08 -14.20
N PRO A 21 -16.34 26.21 -15.28
CA PRO A 21 -17.79 26.40 -15.16
C PRO A 21 -18.41 25.19 -14.43
N GLY A 22 -19.33 25.44 -13.49
CA GLY A 22 -19.99 24.37 -12.74
C GLY A 22 -19.19 23.81 -11.56
N PHE A 23 -17.98 24.31 -11.24
CA PHE A 23 -17.14 23.81 -10.16
C PHE A 23 -17.89 23.64 -8.80
N GLY A 24 -18.79 24.56 -8.46
CA GLY A 24 -19.56 24.46 -7.22
C GLY A 24 -20.51 23.27 -7.19
N LEU A 25 -21.12 22.96 -8.31
CA LEU A 25 -22.05 21.82 -8.44
C LEU A 25 -21.29 20.49 -8.45
N THR A 26 -20.24 20.39 -9.27
CA THR A 26 -19.40 19.17 -9.31
C THR A 26 -18.74 18.89 -7.96
N MET A 27 -18.21 19.92 -7.30
CA MET A 27 -17.62 19.78 -5.96
C MET A 27 -18.68 19.33 -4.93
N GLY A 28 -19.89 19.91 -4.98
CA GLY A 28 -21.00 19.52 -4.13
C GLY A 28 -21.39 18.06 -4.30
N VAL A 29 -21.57 17.61 -5.54
CA VAL A 29 -21.89 16.20 -5.86
C VAL A 29 -20.76 15.27 -5.39
N THR A 30 -19.50 15.61 -5.68
CA THR A 30 -18.35 14.78 -5.27
C THR A 30 -18.27 14.65 -3.75
N VAL A 31 -18.38 15.76 -3.01
CA VAL A 31 -18.34 15.74 -1.55
C VAL A 31 -19.52 14.95 -0.97
N THR A 32 -20.73 15.14 -1.54
CA THR A 32 -21.92 14.38 -1.08
C THR A 32 -21.75 12.89 -1.32
N MET A 33 -21.30 12.47 -2.51
CA MET A 33 -21.05 11.06 -2.82
C MET A 33 -19.97 10.46 -1.92
N LEU A 34 -18.86 11.18 -1.73
CA LEU A 34 -17.80 10.77 -0.83
C LEU A 34 -18.33 10.60 0.60
N SER A 35 -19.13 11.55 1.08
CA SER A 35 -19.70 11.51 2.41
C SER A 35 -20.64 10.30 2.59
N LEU A 36 -21.53 10.06 1.64
CA LEU A 36 -22.48 8.95 1.69
C LEU A 36 -21.79 7.59 1.63
N ILE A 37 -20.83 7.42 0.72
CA ILE A 37 -20.21 6.12 0.44
C ILE A 37 -19.08 5.80 1.42
N VAL A 38 -18.36 6.80 1.92
CA VAL A 38 -17.17 6.58 2.76
C VAL A 38 -17.41 6.99 4.21
N LEU A 39 -17.87 8.24 4.47
CA LEU A 39 -17.94 8.75 5.83
C LEU A 39 -19.04 8.09 6.65
N ILE A 40 -20.21 7.79 6.05
CA ILE A 40 -21.32 7.14 6.79
C ILE A 40 -20.95 5.72 7.20
N PRO A 41 -20.41 4.82 6.32
CA PRO A 41 -19.95 3.50 6.74
C PRO A 41 -18.85 3.58 7.82
N LEU A 42 -17.88 4.49 7.69
CA LEU A 42 -16.83 4.66 8.70
C LEU A 42 -17.42 5.12 10.05
N ALA A 43 -18.35 6.09 10.03
CA ALA A 43 -19.03 6.54 11.23
C ALA A 43 -19.85 5.41 11.89
N SER A 44 -20.45 4.52 11.08
CA SER A 44 -21.18 3.37 11.61
C SER A 44 -20.27 2.36 12.32
N VAL A 45 -19.09 2.08 11.78
CA VAL A 45 -18.08 1.24 12.45
C VAL A 45 -17.71 1.84 13.80
N PHE A 46 -17.45 3.15 13.85
CA PHE A 46 -17.16 3.85 15.08
C PHE A 46 -18.33 3.78 16.09
N ALA A 47 -19.54 4.08 15.65
CA ALA A 47 -20.74 4.03 16.50
C ALA A 47 -21.02 2.63 17.06
N TYR A 48 -20.77 1.58 16.28
CA TYR A 48 -20.91 0.20 16.75
C TYR A 48 -19.82 -0.20 17.73
N ALA A 49 -18.58 0.23 17.52
CA ALA A 49 -17.49 -0.02 18.45
C ALA A 49 -17.70 0.61 19.83
N LEU A 50 -18.34 1.79 19.87
CA LEU A 50 -18.69 2.49 21.12
C LEU A 50 -19.78 1.77 21.95
N LYS A 51 -20.45 0.74 21.41
CA LYS A 51 -21.41 -0.08 22.18
C LYS A 51 -20.73 -1.05 23.14
N LEU A 52 -19.40 -1.22 23.04
CA LEU A 52 -18.60 -1.96 24.03
C LEU A 52 -18.24 -1.04 25.19
N SER A 53 -18.29 -1.56 26.41
CA SER A 53 -17.70 -0.85 27.55
C SER A 53 -16.16 -0.75 27.38
N PRO A 54 -15.49 0.26 27.96
CA PRO A 54 -14.02 0.37 27.89
C PRO A 54 -13.30 -0.90 28.36
N ASN A 55 -13.80 -1.57 29.39
CA ASN A 55 -13.21 -2.81 29.90
C ASN A 55 -13.37 -3.97 28.91
N GLU A 56 -14.54 -4.13 28.31
CA GLU A 56 -14.77 -5.15 27.28
C GLU A 56 -13.88 -4.91 26.06
N PHE A 57 -13.76 -3.64 25.63
CA PHE A 57 -12.89 -3.26 24.51
C PHE A 57 -11.43 -3.60 24.79
N LEU A 58 -10.90 -3.20 25.95
CA LEU A 58 -9.51 -3.51 26.34
C LEU A 58 -9.30 -5.02 26.45
N THR A 59 -10.23 -5.74 27.07
CA THR A 59 -10.14 -7.20 27.19
C THR A 59 -10.15 -7.89 25.83
N LEU A 60 -10.98 -7.40 24.88
CA LEU A 60 -11.04 -7.93 23.52
C LEU A 60 -9.71 -7.74 22.78
N ILE A 61 -9.18 -6.51 22.78
CA ILE A 61 -7.93 -6.18 22.05
C ILE A 61 -6.71 -6.86 22.69
N SER A 62 -6.74 -7.05 24.02
CA SER A 62 -5.65 -7.72 24.76
C SER A 62 -5.69 -9.24 24.62
N LYS A 63 -6.75 -9.85 24.07
CA LYS A 63 -6.77 -11.29 23.81
C LYS A 63 -5.58 -11.70 22.96
N GLU A 64 -4.89 -12.74 23.37
CA GLU A 64 -3.69 -13.22 22.69
C GLU A 64 -3.89 -13.47 21.20
N THR A 65 -5.03 -14.07 20.81
CA THR A 65 -5.36 -14.31 19.41
C THR A 65 -5.51 -13.02 18.59
N VAL A 66 -6.13 -12.00 19.16
CA VAL A 66 -6.31 -10.70 18.49
C VAL A 66 -4.98 -9.96 18.39
N ARG A 67 -4.23 -9.90 19.49
CA ARG A 67 -2.90 -9.28 19.51
C ARG A 67 -1.94 -9.94 18.53
N ASN A 68 -1.87 -11.27 18.52
CA ASN A 68 -1.02 -12.02 17.60
C ASN A 68 -1.43 -11.81 16.15
N ALA A 69 -2.74 -11.71 15.87
CA ALA A 69 -3.24 -11.40 14.54
C ALA A 69 -2.85 -9.98 14.07
N PHE A 70 -2.87 -8.97 14.96
CA PHE A 70 -2.35 -7.64 14.64
C PHE A 70 -0.86 -7.68 14.33
N ILE A 71 -0.05 -8.33 15.18
CA ILE A 71 1.39 -8.47 14.97
C ILE A 71 1.68 -9.20 13.65
N THR A 72 0.96 -10.28 13.37
CA THR A 72 1.10 -11.03 12.11
C THR A 72 0.74 -10.15 10.91
N SER A 73 -0.38 -9.43 10.94
CA SER A 73 -0.81 -8.59 9.84
C SER A 73 0.18 -7.46 9.56
N ILE A 74 0.56 -6.71 10.58
CA ILE A 74 1.47 -5.57 10.44
C ILE A 74 2.87 -6.06 10.05
N GLY A 75 3.39 -7.05 10.76
CA GLY A 75 4.73 -7.58 10.54
C GLY A 75 4.90 -8.24 9.17
N SER A 76 3.95 -9.11 8.76
CA SER A 76 4.04 -9.77 7.46
C SER A 76 3.83 -8.79 6.31
N SER A 77 2.91 -7.83 6.43
CA SER A 77 2.71 -6.79 5.41
C SER A 77 3.92 -5.88 5.28
N PHE A 78 4.57 -5.54 6.40
CA PHE A 78 5.79 -4.73 6.39
C PHE A 78 6.96 -5.46 5.71
N ILE A 79 7.18 -6.72 6.06
CA ILE A 79 8.22 -7.56 5.44
C ILE A 79 7.94 -7.75 3.95
N ALA A 80 6.69 -8.05 3.57
CA ALA A 80 6.30 -8.20 2.17
C ALA A 80 6.51 -6.89 1.39
N ALA A 81 6.17 -5.74 1.96
CA ALA A 81 6.40 -4.44 1.34
C ALA A 81 7.89 -4.13 1.15
N LEU A 82 8.76 -4.50 2.11
CA LEU A 82 10.22 -4.39 1.95
C LEU A 82 10.76 -5.30 0.84
N ILE A 83 10.28 -6.53 0.77
CA ILE A 83 10.62 -7.46 -0.32
C ILE A 83 10.19 -6.85 -1.65
N ASN A 84 8.99 -6.29 -1.72
CA ASN A 84 8.47 -5.63 -2.90
C ASN A 84 9.30 -4.42 -3.32
N VAL A 85 9.85 -3.63 -2.39
CA VAL A 85 10.75 -2.51 -2.72
C VAL A 85 11.95 -3.02 -3.51
N VAL A 86 12.55 -4.12 -3.08
CA VAL A 86 13.72 -4.68 -3.76
C VAL A 86 13.35 -5.26 -5.13
N PHE A 87 12.40 -6.20 -5.18
CA PHE A 87 12.04 -6.87 -6.43
C PHE A 87 11.29 -5.94 -7.38
N GLY A 88 10.41 -5.08 -6.88
CA GLY A 88 9.68 -4.10 -7.69
C GLY A 88 10.60 -3.06 -8.32
N LEU A 89 11.65 -2.61 -7.59
CA LEU A 89 12.68 -1.74 -8.17
C LEU A 89 13.46 -2.44 -9.29
N ILE A 90 13.88 -3.70 -9.09
CA ILE A 90 14.56 -4.49 -10.11
C ILE A 90 13.67 -4.65 -11.35
N ILE A 91 12.41 -5.01 -11.17
CA ILE A 91 11.46 -5.18 -12.27
C ILE A 91 11.24 -3.87 -13.01
N ALA A 92 10.98 -2.76 -12.29
CA ALA A 92 10.80 -1.45 -12.89
C ALA A 92 12.05 -1.01 -13.68
N TRP A 93 13.25 -1.25 -13.13
CA TRP A 93 14.51 -0.99 -13.79
C TRP A 93 14.64 -1.75 -15.10
N VAL A 94 14.39 -3.08 -15.08
CA VAL A 94 14.45 -3.92 -16.27
C VAL A 94 13.46 -3.48 -17.34
N LEU A 95 12.23 -3.15 -16.93
CA LEU A 95 11.18 -2.69 -17.86
C LEU A 95 11.51 -1.34 -18.49
N VAL A 96 12.21 -0.45 -17.82
CA VAL A 96 12.53 0.89 -18.37
C VAL A 96 13.83 0.87 -19.15
N LYS A 97 14.90 0.32 -18.58
CA LYS A 97 16.25 0.45 -19.14
C LYS A 97 16.62 -0.60 -20.18
N TYR A 98 15.84 -1.69 -20.32
CA TYR A 98 16.16 -2.75 -21.28
C TYR A 98 15.04 -2.97 -22.30
N GLU A 99 15.44 -3.30 -23.53
CA GLU A 99 14.56 -3.78 -24.58
C GLU A 99 14.79 -5.28 -24.79
N PHE A 100 13.73 -6.06 -24.68
CA PHE A 100 13.78 -7.52 -24.83
C PHE A 100 12.46 -8.07 -25.37
N PRO A 101 12.46 -9.24 -26.05
CA PRO A 101 11.25 -9.87 -26.54
C PRO A 101 10.36 -10.27 -25.35
N GLY A 102 9.06 -9.94 -25.43
CA GLY A 102 8.11 -10.20 -24.35
C GLY A 102 7.99 -9.11 -23.28
N LYS A 103 8.70 -7.99 -23.38
CA LYS A 103 8.62 -6.85 -22.43
C LYS A 103 7.18 -6.42 -22.17
N ARG A 104 6.36 -6.26 -23.23
CA ARG A 104 4.94 -5.87 -23.08
C ARG A 104 4.12 -6.92 -22.34
N LEU A 105 4.41 -8.20 -22.56
CA LEU A 105 3.74 -9.29 -21.83
C LEU A 105 4.12 -9.25 -20.35
N MET A 106 5.39 -9.10 -20.05
CA MET A 106 5.88 -8.99 -18.66
C MET A 106 5.30 -7.76 -17.95
N ASP A 107 5.20 -6.63 -18.63
CA ASP A 107 4.57 -5.42 -18.10
C ASP A 107 3.07 -5.64 -17.79
N GLY A 108 2.34 -6.32 -18.70
CA GLY A 108 0.96 -6.73 -18.47
C GLY A 108 0.80 -7.75 -17.33
N MET A 109 1.74 -8.69 -17.18
CA MET A 109 1.70 -9.68 -16.10
C MET A 109 1.84 -9.06 -14.70
N ILE A 110 2.53 -7.93 -14.57
CA ILE A 110 2.63 -7.21 -13.30
C ILE A 110 1.26 -6.69 -12.82
N GLU A 111 0.32 -6.45 -13.74
CA GLU A 111 -1.02 -6.00 -13.40
C GLU A 111 -2.00 -7.13 -13.06
N LEU A 112 -1.61 -8.39 -13.26
CA LEU A 112 -2.47 -9.54 -12.94
C LEU A 112 -3.03 -9.51 -11.51
N PRO A 113 -2.25 -9.12 -10.46
CA PRO A 113 -2.79 -9.01 -9.11
C PRO A 113 -3.96 -8.02 -8.96
N PHE A 114 -4.07 -7.03 -9.85
CA PHE A 114 -5.20 -6.10 -9.87
C PHE A 114 -6.41 -6.65 -10.64
N ALA A 115 -6.16 -7.46 -11.66
CA ALA A 115 -7.21 -8.04 -12.51
C ALA A 115 -7.86 -9.28 -11.89
N LEU A 116 -7.11 -10.05 -11.10
CA LEU A 116 -7.59 -11.29 -10.50
C LEU A 116 -8.34 -11.03 -9.18
N PRO A 117 -9.48 -11.69 -8.94
CA PRO A 117 -10.04 -11.75 -7.59
C PRO A 117 -9.00 -12.34 -6.63
N THR A 118 -8.77 -11.66 -5.50
CA THR A 118 -7.69 -12.07 -4.57
C THR A 118 -7.86 -13.49 -4.03
N ALA A 119 -9.10 -13.96 -3.89
CA ALA A 119 -9.38 -15.34 -3.52
C ALA A 119 -8.87 -16.35 -4.57
N VAL A 120 -9.05 -16.05 -5.86
CA VAL A 120 -8.55 -16.89 -6.96
C VAL A 120 -7.02 -16.93 -6.94
N ALA A 121 -6.38 -15.78 -6.75
CA ALA A 121 -4.93 -15.71 -6.58
C ALA A 121 -4.45 -16.58 -5.40
N GLY A 122 -5.13 -16.51 -4.25
CA GLY A 122 -4.81 -17.31 -3.08
C GLY A 122 -4.94 -18.82 -3.31
N ILE A 123 -6.01 -19.26 -3.95
CA ILE A 123 -6.23 -20.67 -4.31
C ILE A 123 -5.14 -21.15 -5.27
N THR A 124 -4.85 -20.36 -6.31
CA THR A 124 -3.81 -20.69 -7.30
C THR A 124 -2.45 -20.81 -6.65
N LEU A 125 -2.04 -19.80 -5.87
CA LEU A 125 -0.77 -19.82 -5.15
C LEU A 125 -0.70 -20.99 -4.17
N SER A 126 -1.78 -21.24 -3.41
CA SER A 126 -1.83 -22.37 -2.48
C SER A 126 -1.58 -23.71 -3.19
N LYS A 127 -2.21 -23.92 -4.36
CA LYS A 127 -2.01 -25.13 -5.15
C LYS A 127 -0.63 -25.22 -5.79
N MET A 128 -0.10 -24.12 -6.31
CA MET A 128 1.24 -24.08 -6.91
C MET A 128 2.34 -24.40 -5.90
N TYR A 129 2.19 -23.90 -4.66
CA TYR A 129 3.16 -24.06 -3.56
C TYR A 129 2.81 -25.19 -2.58
N ALA A 130 1.74 -25.97 -2.81
CA ALA A 130 1.45 -27.19 -2.05
C ALA A 130 2.59 -28.22 -2.20
N GLU A 131 2.69 -29.16 -1.26
CA GLU A 131 3.74 -30.17 -1.26
C GLU A 131 3.80 -31.01 -2.55
N ASP A 132 2.64 -31.26 -3.14
CA ASP A 132 2.44 -31.93 -4.45
C ASP A 132 2.36 -30.95 -5.63
N GLY A 133 2.41 -29.64 -5.36
CA GLY A 133 2.26 -28.59 -6.36
C GLY A 133 3.48 -28.46 -7.29
N MET A 134 3.27 -27.76 -8.41
CA MET A 134 4.29 -27.57 -9.44
C MET A 134 5.60 -26.96 -8.91
N ILE A 135 5.50 -25.99 -8.00
CA ILE A 135 6.66 -25.32 -7.38
C ILE A 135 6.96 -25.93 -6.01
N GLY A 136 5.92 -26.18 -5.20
CA GLY A 136 6.08 -26.63 -3.82
C GLY A 136 6.85 -27.94 -3.69
N ARG A 137 6.67 -28.91 -4.61
CA ARG A 137 7.39 -30.19 -4.61
C ARG A 137 8.91 -30.03 -4.61
N TYR A 138 9.46 -29.01 -5.26
CA TYR A 138 10.89 -28.76 -5.27
C TYR A 138 11.40 -28.30 -3.90
N PHE A 139 10.63 -27.44 -3.23
CA PHE A 139 10.98 -26.95 -1.89
C PHE A 139 10.78 -28.02 -0.81
N THR A 140 9.76 -28.87 -0.97
CA THR A 140 9.50 -30.00 -0.07
C THR A 140 10.68 -30.98 -0.08
N HIS A 141 11.37 -31.13 -1.21
CA HIS A 141 12.59 -31.96 -1.30
C HIS A 141 13.71 -31.46 -0.38
N PHE A 142 13.74 -30.15 -0.10
CA PHE A 142 14.65 -29.52 0.87
C PHE A 142 14.05 -29.41 2.27
N GLY A 143 12.92 -30.04 2.54
CA GLY A 143 12.22 -29.98 3.83
C GLY A 143 11.49 -28.64 4.08
N ILE A 144 11.31 -27.81 3.06
CA ILE A 144 10.66 -26.49 3.17
C ILE A 144 9.19 -26.61 2.74
N LYS A 145 8.29 -26.44 3.69
CA LYS A 145 6.85 -26.35 3.44
C LYS A 145 6.48 -24.88 3.25
N ILE A 146 5.78 -24.56 2.16
CA ILE A 146 5.38 -23.19 1.80
C ILE A 146 3.90 -22.95 2.08
N SER A 147 3.00 -23.71 1.46
CA SER A 147 1.56 -23.55 1.70
C SER A 147 1.21 -23.83 3.15
N TYR A 148 0.26 -23.07 3.67
CA TYR A 148 -0.21 -23.12 5.05
C TYR A 148 0.84 -22.72 6.10
N THR A 149 1.83 -21.91 5.69
CA THR A 149 2.88 -21.38 6.56
C THR A 149 3.02 -19.85 6.44
N ARG A 150 3.89 -19.26 7.27
CA ARG A 150 4.27 -17.83 7.16
C ARG A 150 4.93 -17.49 5.81
N ILE A 151 5.63 -18.45 5.21
CA ILE A 151 6.26 -18.25 3.89
C ILE A 151 5.16 -18.08 2.84
N GLY A 152 4.15 -18.95 2.84
CA GLY A 152 3.00 -18.83 1.94
C GLY A 152 2.25 -17.50 2.13
N LEU A 153 2.05 -17.08 3.40
CA LEU A 153 1.47 -15.78 3.72
C LEU A 153 2.28 -14.63 3.08
N LEU A 154 3.61 -14.64 3.23
CA LEU A 154 4.49 -13.63 2.65
C LEU A 154 4.44 -13.64 1.12
N ILE A 155 4.44 -14.81 0.48
CA ILE A 155 4.34 -14.95 -0.98
C ILE A 155 3.05 -14.30 -1.50
N ALA A 156 1.90 -14.54 -0.84
CA ALA A 156 0.64 -13.93 -1.23
C ALA A 156 0.69 -12.39 -1.11
N LEU A 157 1.22 -11.88 -0.01
CA LEU A 157 1.34 -10.44 0.21
C LEU A 157 2.34 -9.78 -0.76
N VAL A 158 3.45 -10.45 -1.08
CA VAL A 158 4.42 -10.01 -2.10
C VAL A 158 3.76 -9.96 -3.46
N PHE A 159 3.07 -11.02 -3.87
CA PHE A 159 2.37 -11.08 -5.16
C PHE A 159 1.41 -9.89 -5.34
N ILE A 160 0.60 -9.59 -4.34
CA ILE A 160 -0.36 -8.47 -4.40
C ILE A 160 0.32 -7.11 -4.35
N GLY A 161 1.47 -7.01 -3.67
CA GLY A 161 2.16 -5.75 -3.42
C GLY A 161 3.11 -5.29 -4.53
N ILE A 162 3.64 -6.20 -5.37
CA ILE A 162 4.60 -5.89 -6.44
C ILE A 162 4.15 -4.75 -7.35
N PRO A 163 2.91 -4.74 -7.89
CA PRO A 163 2.51 -3.70 -8.84
C PRO A 163 2.56 -2.29 -8.25
N PHE A 164 2.36 -2.12 -6.95
CA PHE A 164 2.40 -0.80 -6.32
C PHE A 164 3.80 -0.18 -6.38
N ILE A 165 4.86 -0.98 -6.21
CA ILE A 165 6.24 -0.49 -6.32
C ILE A 165 6.58 -0.21 -7.77
N VAL A 166 6.30 -1.16 -8.67
CA VAL A 166 6.64 -1.02 -10.09
C VAL A 166 5.97 0.23 -10.67
N ARG A 167 4.65 0.41 -10.46
CA ARG A 167 3.91 1.56 -11.00
C ARG A 167 4.23 2.89 -10.31
N ALA A 168 4.79 2.88 -9.11
CA ALA A 168 5.31 4.10 -8.48
C ALA A 168 6.68 4.50 -9.04
N VAL A 169 7.55 3.54 -9.34
CA VAL A 169 8.95 3.77 -9.73
C VAL A 169 9.11 3.97 -11.24
N GLN A 170 8.40 3.18 -12.05
CA GLN A 170 8.52 3.17 -13.51
C GLN A 170 8.38 4.57 -14.13
N PRO A 171 7.34 5.40 -13.81
CA PRO A 171 7.20 6.72 -14.42
C PRO A 171 8.31 7.72 -14.04
N VAL A 172 8.94 7.50 -12.88
CA VAL A 172 10.07 8.35 -12.44
C VAL A 172 11.32 7.97 -13.22
N LEU A 173 11.57 6.66 -13.41
CA LEU A 173 12.68 6.18 -14.25
C LEU A 173 12.53 6.60 -15.71
N GLU A 174 11.32 6.56 -16.27
CA GLU A 174 11.04 6.96 -17.66
C GLU A 174 11.26 8.47 -17.91
N LYS A 175 11.04 9.29 -16.88
CA LYS A 175 11.23 10.75 -16.96
C LYS A 175 12.62 11.21 -16.54
N MET A 176 13.44 10.32 -16.03
CA MET A 176 14.80 10.66 -15.59
C MET A 176 15.66 10.95 -16.81
N ASP A 177 16.28 12.13 -16.81
CA ASP A 177 17.17 12.54 -17.88
C ASP A 177 18.47 11.71 -17.83
N ASP A 178 18.84 11.09 -18.95
CA ASP A 178 20.07 10.31 -19.07
C ASP A 178 21.33 11.18 -18.85
N GLN A 179 21.22 12.51 -18.97
CA GLN A 179 22.31 13.46 -18.70
C GLN A 179 22.87 13.32 -17.27
N TYR A 180 22.05 12.93 -16.29
CA TYR A 180 22.55 12.69 -14.93
C TYR A 180 23.52 11.50 -14.86
N GLU A 181 23.21 10.43 -15.60
CA GLU A 181 24.08 9.26 -15.69
C GLU A 181 25.35 9.59 -16.48
N GLU A 182 25.23 10.29 -17.61
CA GLU A 182 26.35 10.71 -18.45
C GLU A 182 27.31 11.65 -17.68
N ALA A 183 26.78 12.64 -16.97
CA ALA A 183 27.59 13.54 -16.14
C ALA A 183 28.35 12.78 -15.04
N ALA A 184 27.72 11.78 -14.41
CA ALA A 184 28.38 10.94 -13.42
C ALA A 184 29.54 10.13 -14.03
N TYR A 185 29.33 9.57 -15.23
CA TYR A 185 30.38 8.84 -15.95
C TYR A 185 31.52 9.74 -16.38
N MET A 186 31.24 10.95 -16.84
CA MET A 186 32.28 11.95 -17.19
C MET A 186 33.15 12.34 -15.97
N LEU A 187 32.59 12.28 -14.78
CA LEU A 187 33.30 12.49 -13.51
C LEU A 187 34.02 11.22 -13.00
N GLY A 188 34.05 10.13 -13.79
CA GLY A 188 34.72 8.89 -13.44
C GLY A 188 33.95 7.99 -12.45
N ALA A 189 32.62 8.19 -12.28
CA ALA A 189 31.84 7.30 -11.45
C ALA A 189 31.63 5.94 -12.13
N THR A 190 31.74 4.87 -11.34
CA THR A 190 31.35 3.51 -11.79
C THR A 190 29.84 3.36 -11.87
N PRO A 191 29.30 2.42 -12.68
CA PRO A 191 27.84 2.18 -12.77
C PRO A 191 27.18 1.96 -11.40
N THR A 192 27.81 1.18 -10.54
CA THR A 192 27.34 0.93 -9.18
C THR A 192 27.29 2.23 -8.36
N ARG A 193 28.31 3.08 -8.47
CA ARG A 193 28.37 4.36 -7.76
C ARG A 193 27.32 5.33 -8.29
N THR A 194 27.09 5.37 -9.59
CA THR A 194 26.06 6.17 -10.26
C THR A 194 24.67 5.72 -9.76
N PHE A 195 24.40 4.41 -9.74
CA PHE A 195 23.14 3.89 -9.25
C PHE A 195 22.85 4.32 -7.80
N PHE A 196 23.76 4.05 -6.87
CA PHE A 196 23.51 4.32 -5.45
C PHE A 196 23.59 5.80 -5.06
N LYS A 197 24.37 6.62 -5.78
CA LYS A 197 24.56 8.04 -5.42
C LYS A 197 23.76 9.03 -6.24
N VAL A 198 23.32 8.65 -7.44
CA VAL A 198 22.56 9.53 -8.34
C VAL A 198 21.13 9.00 -8.52
N ILE A 199 20.98 7.77 -9.04
CA ILE A 199 19.66 7.25 -9.44
C ILE A 199 18.79 6.90 -8.21
N LEU A 200 19.31 6.08 -7.30
CA LEU A 200 18.54 5.60 -6.15
C LEU A 200 18.05 6.74 -5.24
N PRO A 201 18.81 7.80 -4.95
CA PRO A 201 18.29 8.94 -4.21
C PRO A 201 17.08 9.62 -4.87
N GLU A 202 17.07 9.74 -6.19
CA GLU A 202 15.97 10.31 -6.97
C GLU A 202 14.72 9.42 -6.90
N LEU A 203 14.91 8.10 -6.86
CA LEU A 203 13.81 7.13 -6.75
C LEU A 203 13.23 6.99 -5.34
N ARG A 204 13.91 7.49 -4.29
CA ARG A 204 13.46 7.34 -2.89
C ARG A 204 12.02 7.79 -2.64
N PRO A 205 11.54 8.95 -3.14
CA PRO A 205 10.16 9.36 -2.93
C PRO A 205 9.15 8.39 -3.56
N ALA A 206 9.44 7.89 -4.77
CA ALA A 206 8.61 6.92 -5.47
C ALA A 206 8.59 5.56 -4.76
N LEU A 207 9.76 5.08 -4.31
CA LEU A 207 9.88 3.85 -3.53
C LEU A 207 9.09 3.92 -2.21
N LEU A 208 9.14 5.06 -1.51
CA LEU A 208 8.36 5.26 -0.29
C LEU A 208 6.85 5.30 -0.58
N THR A 209 6.46 5.89 -1.70
CA THR A 209 5.05 5.89 -2.13
C THR A 209 4.57 4.46 -2.40
N GLY A 210 5.30 3.72 -3.23
CA GLY A 210 5.00 2.33 -3.54
C GLY A 210 5.00 1.45 -2.28
N PHE A 211 6.00 1.60 -1.41
CA PHE A 211 6.05 0.91 -0.11
C PHE A 211 4.81 1.17 0.72
N GLY A 212 4.42 2.45 0.88
CA GLY A 212 3.24 2.82 1.65
C GLY A 212 1.95 2.20 1.12
N LEU A 213 1.78 2.21 -0.20
CA LEU A 213 0.63 1.61 -0.86
C LEU A 213 0.61 0.09 -0.74
N ALA A 214 1.75 -0.58 -1.00
CA ALA A 214 1.87 -2.03 -0.87
C ALA A 214 1.63 -2.48 0.58
N PHE A 215 2.18 -1.75 1.56
CA PHE A 215 2.01 -2.02 2.97
C PHE A 215 0.55 -1.87 3.42
N ALA A 216 -0.09 -0.74 3.09
CA ALA A 216 -1.49 -0.49 3.41
C ALA A 216 -2.42 -1.54 2.78
N ARG A 217 -2.14 -1.92 1.52
CA ARG A 217 -2.88 -2.98 0.82
C ARG A 217 -2.71 -4.33 1.51
N GLY A 218 -1.48 -4.64 1.93
CA GLY A 218 -1.15 -5.90 2.62
C GLY A 218 -1.86 -6.06 3.97
N ILE A 219 -1.90 -5.02 4.80
CA ILE A 219 -2.57 -5.07 6.11
C ILE A 219 -4.05 -5.47 5.98
N GLY A 220 -4.74 -4.96 4.95
CA GLY A 220 -6.15 -5.22 4.69
C GLY A 220 -6.43 -6.49 3.90
N GLU A 221 -5.41 -7.28 3.56
CA GLU A 221 -5.61 -8.45 2.71
C GLU A 221 -6.32 -9.57 3.47
N TYR A 222 -7.31 -10.17 2.79
CA TYR A 222 -8.09 -11.30 3.29
C TYR A 222 -8.17 -12.41 2.25
N GLY A 223 -8.56 -12.08 1.02
CA GLY A 223 -8.95 -13.06 0.00
C GLY A 223 -7.85 -14.05 -0.37
N SER A 224 -6.64 -13.59 -0.64
CA SER A 224 -5.53 -14.48 -1.00
C SER A 224 -4.98 -15.23 0.22
N VAL A 225 -4.93 -14.55 1.35
CA VAL A 225 -4.33 -15.07 2.56
C VAL A 225 -5.13 -16.22 3.15
N ILE A 226 -6.46 -16.16 3.13
CA ILE A 226 -7.32 -17.21 3.71
C ILE A 226 -7.03 -18.60 3.16
N TYR A 227 -6.61 -18.69 1.90
CA TYR A 227 -6.36 -19.98 1.23
C TYR A 227 -4.93 -20.50 1.35
N ILE A 228 -3.94 -19.61 1.53
CA ILE A 228 -2.52 -20.02 1.52
C ILE A 228 -1.88 -20.02 2.90
N SER A 229 -2.42 -19.24 3.88
CA SER A 229 -1.72 -19.04 5.15
C SER A 229 -1.99 -20.09 6.21
N GLY A 230 -3.04 -20.90 6.07
CA GLY A 230 -3.47 -21.87 7.08
C GLY A 230 -4.23 -21.28 8.26
N ASN A 231 -4.24 -19.96 8.40
CA ASN A 231 -5.02 -19.20 9.41
C ASN A 231 -4.87 -19.70 10.86
N SER A 232 -3.67 -20.17 11.24
CA SER A 232 -3.37 -20.69 12.56
C SER A 232 -2.87 -19.59 13.51
N ALA A 233 -3.58 -19.40 14.63
CA ALA A 233 -3.14 -18.47 15.68
C ALA A 233 -1.83 -18.92 16.35
N LYS A 234 -1.63 -20.24 16.51
CA LYS A 234 -0.42 -20.82 17.13
C LYS A 234 0.82 -20.62 16.26
N GLU A 235 0.67 -20.74 14.93
CA GLU A 235 1.76 -20.62 13.97
C GLU A 235 1.96 -19.19 13.49
N HIS A 236 1.19 -18.23 14.02
CA HIS A 236 1.19 -16.82 13.62
C HIS A 236 1.00 -16.63 12.11
N THR A 237 0.05 -17.35 11.54
CA THR A 237 -0.37 -17.20 10.14
C THR A 237 -1.75 -16.57 10.01
N GLN A 238 -2.43 -16.33 11.14
CA GLN A 238 -3.75 -15.72 11.19
C GLN A 238 -3.64 -14.21 11.09
N MET A 239 -4.22 -13.62 10.04
CA MET A 239 -4.29 -12.18 9.89
C MET A 239 -5.52 -11.59 10.59
N ILE A 240 -5.46 -10.28 10.90
CA ILE A 240 -6.54 -9.57 11.60
C ILE A 240 -7.82 -9.50 10.78
N SER A 241 -7.71 -9.40 9.45
CA SER A 241 -8.84 -9.45 8.52
C SER A 241 -9.62 -10.76 8.63
N TYR A 242 -8.93 -11.88 8.84
CA TYR A 242 -9.54 -13.18 9.11
C TYR A 242 -10.30 -13.18 10.45
N VAL A 243 -9.70 -12.63 11.50
CA VAL A 243 -10.34 -12.52 12.82
C VAL A 243 -11.61 -11.68 12.76
N ILE A 244 -11.59 -10.54 12.05
CA ILE A 244 -12.77 -9.71 11.82
C ILE A 244 -13.87 -10.51 11.12
N MET A 245 -13.52 -11.21 10.01
CA MET A 245 -14.49 -11.99 9.26
C MET A 245 -15.06 -13.16 10.08
N GLN A 246 -14.22 -13.80 10.90
CA GLN A 246 -14.68 -14.84 11.83
C GLN A 246 -15.70 -14.28 12.84
N LYS A 247 -15.46 -13.09 13.38
CA LYS A 247 -16.42 -12.42 14.29
C LYS A 247 -17.74 -12.08 13.58
N LEU A 248 -17.68 -11.64 12.33
CA LEU A 248 -18.88 -11.38 11.52
C LEU A 248 -19.68 -12.67 11.27
N ASN A 249 -19.00 -13.77 10.97
CA ASN A 249 -19.67 -15.08 10.77
C ASN A 249 -20.36 -15.58 12.03
N TYR A 250 -19.87 -15.21 13.22
CA TYR A 250 -20.52 -15.50 14.51
C TYR A 250 -21.54 -14.43 14.93
N ILE A 251 -21.89 -13.48 14.04
CA ILE A 251 -22.84 -12.40 14.30
C ILE A 251 -22.40 -11.50 15.47
N ASP A 252 -21.12 -11.54 15.83
CA ASP A 252 -20.50 -10.70 16.87
C ASP A 252 -20.04 -9.36 16.27
N TYR A 253 -21.01 -8.56 15.81
CA TYR A 253 -20.74 -7.27 15.16
C TYR A 253 -20.02 -6.29 16.08
N LYS A 254 -20.26 -6.33 17.40
CA LYS A 254 -19.60 -5.44 18.36
C LYS A 254 -18.09 -5.69 18.39
N SER A 255 -17.67 -6.94 18.54
CA SER A 255 -16.24 -7.29 18.53
C SER A 255 -15.62 -7.09 17.17
N ALA A 256 -16.33 -7.44 16.07
CA ALA A 256 -15.82 -7.23 14.71
C ALA A 256 -15.52 -5.75 14.44
N THR A 257 -16.46 -4.86 14.76
CA THR A 257 -16.29 -3.41 14.53
C THR A 257 -15.25 -2.79 15.46
N ALA A 258 -15.11 -3.26 16.69
CA ALA A 258 -14.06 -2.80 17.62
C ALA A 258 -12.67 -3.15 17.09
N ILE A 259 -12.46 -4.38 16.62
CA ILE A 259 -11.19 -4.82 16.02
C ILE A 259 -10.92 -4.03 14.71
N ALA A 260 -11.94 -3.87 13.86
CA ALA A 260 -11.84 -3.11 12.63
C ALA A 260 -11.50 -1.63 12.89
N LEU A 261 -12.04 -1.01 13.93
CA LEU A 261 -11.72 0.35 14.33
C LEU A 261 -10.24 0.50 14.71
N VAL A 262 -9.71 -0.42 15.51
CA VAL A 262 -8.28 -0.40 15.88
C VAL A 262 -7.41 -0.56 14.65
N MET A 263 -7.75 -1.49 13.74
CA MET A 263 -7.06 -1.69 12.47
C MET A 263 -7.07 -0.41 11.62
N LEU A 264 -8.21 0.26 11.53
CA LEU A 264 -8.37 1.50 10.79
C LEU A 264 -7.50 2.62 11.37
N ILE A 265 -7.48 2.78 12.69
CA ILE A 265 -6.63 3.76 13.39
C ILE A 265 -5.15 3.47 13.11
N ILE A 266 -4.71 2.21 13.25
CA ILE A 266 -3.33 1.81 12.98
C ILE A 266 -2.96 2.12 11.53
N SER A 267 -3.80 1.72 10.57
CA SER A 267 -3.57 1.97 9.14
C SER A 267 -3.50 3.47 8.84
N PHE A 268 -4.39 4.27 9.42
CA PHE A 268 -4.38 5.73 9.27
C PHE A 268 -3.09 6.35 9.82
N VAL A 269 -2.68 5.98 11.04
CA VAL A 269 -1.45 6.47 11.66
C VAL A 269 -0.22 6.10 10.82
N MET A 270 -0.16 4.87 10.32
CA MET A 270 0.94 4.41 9.48
C MET A 270 1.02 5.19 8.16
N LEU A 271 -0.11 5.36 7.47
CA LEU A 271 -0.17 6.16 6.24
C LEU A 271 0.18 7.63 6.49
N PHE A 272 -0.26 8.18 7.60
CA PHE A 272 0.07 9.55 8.01
C PHE A 272 1.57 9.72 8.24
N VAL A 273 2.21 8.79 8.93
CA VAL A 273 3.67 8.79 9.15
C VAL A 273 4.42 8.69 7.82
N ILE A 274 4.02 7.77 6.93
CA ILE A 274 4.63 7.62 5.60
C ILE A 274 4.48 8.93 4.81
N ASN A 275 3.30 9.55 4.81
CA ASN A 275 3.05 10.80 4.12
C ASN A 275 3.93 11.95 4.66
N ILE A 276 4.09 12.06 5.99
CA ILE A 276 5.00 13.06 6.58
C ILE A 276 6.44 12.85 6.08
N ILE A 277 6.91 11.60 6.03
CA ILE A 277 8.25 11.28 5.55
C ILE A 277 8.40 11.70 4.08
N GLN A 278 7.41 11.38 3.23
CA GLN A 278 7.39 11.76 1.81
C GLN A 278 7.45 13.28 1.62
N VAL A 279 6.60 14.03 2.32
CA VAL A 279 6.56 15.50 2.23
C VAL A 279 7.89 16.12 2.68
N ARG A 280 8.51 15.58 3.73
CA ARG A 280 9.83 16.05 4.19
C ARG A 280 10.93 15.77 3.17
N GLN A 281 10.89 14.62 2.50
CA GLN A 281 11.88 14.28 1.46
C GLN A 281 11.70 15.15 0.21
N ALA A 282 10.47 15.32 -0.28
CA ALA A 282 10.18 16.18 -1.42
C ALA A 282 10.66 17.62 -1.21
N ARG A 283 10.52 18.16 0.01
CA ARG A 283 11.03 19.49 0.33
C ARG A 283 12.57 19.59 0.32
N ARG A 284 13.27 18.51 0.64
CA ARG A 284 14.76 18.48 0.60
C ARG A 284 15.30 18.43 -0.82
N VAL A 285 14.63 17.71 -1.71
CA VAL A 285 15.00 17.63 -3.14
C VAL A 285 14.76 18.97 -3.83
N ASN A 286 13.66 19.67 -3.54
CA ASN A 286 13.35 20.99 -4.11
C ASN A 286 14.18 22.15 -3.52
N ALA A 287 14.95 21.91 -2.46
CA ALA A 287 15.78 22.94 -1.80
C ALA A 287 17.29 22.84 -2.19
N GLN A 288 17.65 21.86 -2.99
CA GLN A 288 18.96 21.70 -3.64
C GLN A 288 18.91 22.13 -5.11
#